data_5f1f80d7d5c9fd5ddd1b37284a774fb5
#
_entry.id   5f1f80d7d5c9fd5ddd1b37284a774fb5
#
_cell.length_a   1.000
_cell.length_b   1.000
_cell.length_c   1.000
_cell.angle_alpha   90.00
_cell.angle_beta   90.00
_cell.angle_gamma   90.00
#
_symmetry.space_group_name_H-M   'P 1'
#
loop_
_entity.id
_entity.type
_entity.pdbx_description
1 polymer ?
#
loop_
_entity_poly.entity_id
_entity_poly.type
_entity_poly.pdbx_seq_one_letter_code
_entity_poly.pdbx_strand_id
1 'polypeptide(L)'
;MTLTPHNEADAAYVIRNAAAGGTTLAIVGGNTRSGFGNAVACHDTLSSSGLTGIVDYEPAEMVMTAKAGTPVAEIEAALAANRQMMAFEPMDHRGIMGTTGEPTIGGVFAANASGPRRFVAGAARDSLLGIRFVNGKGEIVRAGGRVMKNVTGLDLVKLLAGSQGTLGFLTEVTFRVLPVPQTVETIVISGLDDVVATQAMAVAMAMPVE
;
A
#
# COMPACT_ATOMS: atom_id res chain seq x y z
N MET A 1 -3.27 -12.00 -21.28
CA MET A 1 -1.84 -12.35 -21.02
C MET A 1 -1.37 -11.62 -19.78
N THR A 2 -0.37 -12.16 -18.99
CA THR A 2 0.20 -11.42 -17.87
C THR A 2 1.57 -10.87 -18.26
N LEU A 3 1.74 -9.57 -18.15
CA LEU A 3 2.96 -8.82 -18.46
C LEU A 3 3.63 -8.45 -17.12
N THR A 4 4.91 -8.79 -16.96
CA THR A 4 5.66 -8.60 -15.71
C THR A 4 6.94 -7.83 -16.00
N PRO A 5 6.90 -6.49 -15.98
CA PRO A 5 8.09 -5.67 -16.18
C PRO A 5 9.07 -5.82 -15.02
N HIS A 6 10.37 -5.79 -15.30
CA HIS A 6 11.44 -5.87 -14.32
C HIS A 6 12.06 -4.51 -13.96
N ASN A 7 11.69 -3.47 -14.68
CA ASN A 7 12.10 -2.08 -14.45
C ASN A 7 11.05 -1.09 -14.94
N GLU A 8 11.23 0.19 -14.64
CA GLU A 8 10.29 1.25 -15.01
C GLU A 8 10.20 1.48 -16.53
N ALA A 9 11.32 1.30 -17.24
CA ALA A 9 11.34 1.50 -18.70
C ALA A 9 10.51 0.43 -19.41
N ASP A 10 10.58 -0.83 -18.95
CA ASP A 10 9.75 -1.91 -19.47
C ASP A 10 8.26 -1.65 -19.18
N ALA A 11 7.92 -1.20 -17.96
CA ALA A 11 6.55 -0.85 -17.61
C ALA A 11 6.02 0.31 -18.47
N ALA A 12 6.83 1.34 -18.68
CA ALA A 12 6.51 2.48 -19.53
C ALA A 12 6.27 2.06 -20.99
N TYR A 13 7.10 1.16 -21.49
CA TYR A 13 6.95 0.61 -22.84
C TYR A 13 5.63 -0.18 -22.99
N VAL A 14 5.34 -1.06 -22.05
CA VAL A 14 4.10 -1.86 -22.04
C VAL A 14 2.86 -0.95 -22.02
N ILE A 15 2.81 0.03 -21.12
CA ILE A 15 1.67 0.93 -20.97
C ILE A 15 1.51 1.79 -22.23
N ARG A 16 2.59 2.31 -22.80
CA ARG A 16 2.54 3.10 -24.04
C ARG A 16 1.99 2.31 -25.23
N ASN A 17 2.44 1.07 -25.38
CA ASN A 17 1.96 0.20 -26.45
C ASN A 17 0.48 -0.19 -26.27
N ALA A 18 0.07 -0.50 -25.04
CA ALA A 18 -1.31 -0.79 -24.72
C ALA A 18 -2.21 0.42 -25.03
N ALA A 19 -1.80 1.62 -24.64
CA ALA A 19 -2.52 2.86 -24.95
C ALA A 19 -2.63 3.12 -26.45
N ALA A 20 -1.53 2.92 -27.21
CA ALA A 20 -1.53 3.08 -28.67
C ALA A 20 -2.39 2.04 -29.38
N GLY A 21 -2.46 0.81 -28.85
CA GLY A 21 -3.27 -0.29 -29.40
C GLY A 21 -4.71 -0.34 -28.90
N GLY A 22 -5.12 0.56 -27.99
CA GLY A 22 -6.45 0.51 -27.36
C GLY A 22 -6.65 -0.72 -26.44
N THR A 23 -5.56 -1.33 -25.97
CA THR A 23 -5.60 -2.51 -25.10
C THR A 23 -5.77 -2.07 -23.63
N THR A 24 -6.76 -2.61 -22.94
CA THR A 24 -6.99 -2.35 -21.52
C THR A 24 -6.13 -3.25 -20.65
N LEU A 25 -5.54 -2.70 -19.57
CA LEU A 25 -4.67 -3.40 -18.64
C LEU A 25 -5.30 -3.46 -17.25
N ALA A 26 -5.41 -4.65 -16.68
CA ALA A 26 -5.65 -4.81 -15.24
C ALA A 26 -4.31 -4.69 -14.48
N ILE A 27 -4.19 -3.71 -13.60
CA ILE A 27 -2.99 -3.53 -12.79
C ILE A 27 -3.11 -4.39 -11.53
N VAL A 28 -2.11 -5.24 -11.28
CA VAL A 28 -2.09 -6.13 -10.12
C VAL A 28 -0.73 -6.11 -9.43
N GLY A 29 -0.77 -6.22 -8.08
CA GLY A 29 0.38 -6.64 -7.27
C GLY A 29 0.31 -8.15 -7.04
N GLY A 30 0.16 -8.56 -5.80
CA GLY A 30 -0.07 -9.96 -5.43
C GLY A 30 -1.50 -10.47 -5.62
N ASN A 31 -2.36 -9.70 -6.23
CA ASN A 31 -3.76 -10.04 -6.52
C ASN A 31 -4.62 -10.44 -5.30
N THR A 32 -4.28 -9.94 -4.12
CA THR A 32 -4.95 -10.29 -2.86
C THR A 32 -6.23 -9.50 -2.61
N ARG A 33 -6.52 -8.49 -3.43
CA ARG A 33 -7.67 -7.57 -3.31
C ARG A 33 -8.47 -7.44 -4.61
N SER A 34 -8.37 -8.41 -5.51
CA SER A 34 -9.01 -8.37 -6.83
C SER A 34 -10.54 -8.37 -6.81
N GLY A 35 -11.15 -8.77 -5.68
CA GLY A 35 -12.60 -8.74 -5.51
C GLY A 35 -13.17 -7.40 -5.04
N PHE A 36 -12.35 -6.36 -4.82
CA PHE A 36 -12.84 -5.05 -4.50
C PHE A 36 -13.39 -4.32 -5.72
N GLY A 37 -14.57 -3.72 -5.57
CA GLY A 37 -15.22 -2.96 -6.63
C GLY A 37 -15.95 -3.84 -7.67
N ASN A 38 -16.26 -3.24 -8.79
CA ASN A 38 -16.94 -3.92 -9.87
C ASN A 38 -15.95 -4.74 -10.71
N ALA A 39 -16.40 -5.87 -11.21
CA ALA A 39 -15.62 -6.66 -12.16
C ALA A 39 -15.41 -5.86 -13.47
N VAL A 40 -14.15 -5.71 -13.86
CA VAL A 40 -13.77 -5.02 -15.11
C VAL A 40 -13.11 -6.03 -16.02
N ALA A 41 -13.62 -6.12 -17.25
CA ALA A 41 -12.99 -6.93 -18.29
C ALA A 41 -11.79 -6.16 -18.86
N CYS A 42 -10.60 -6.75 -18.75
CA CYS A 42 -9.37 -6.22 -19.35
C CYS A 42 -8.79 -7.24 -20.32
N HIS A 43 -8.08 -6.74 -21.35
CA HIS A 43 -7.41 -7.59 -22.34
C HIS A 43 -6.21 -8.30 -21.73
N ASP A 44 -5.39 -7.56 -20.99
CA ASP A 44 -4.17 -8.06 -20.39
C ASP A 44 -4.04 -7.65 -18.93
N THR A 45 -3.12 -8.30 -18.22
CA THR A 45 -2.77 -7.98 -16.82
C THR A 45 -1.34 -7.45 -16.78
N LEU A 46 -1.13 -6.33 -16.10
CA LEU A 46 0.19 -5.77 -15.81
C LEU A 46 0.51 -5.99 -14.33
N SER A 47 1.50 -6.84 -14.06
CA SER A 47 1.89 -7.23 -12.69
C SER A 47 3.12 -6.48 -12.21
N SER A 48 3.10 -6.01 -10.97
CA SER A 48 4.28 -5.43 -10.31
C SER A 48 5.23 -6.48 -9.72
N SER A 49 4.94 -7.77 -9.85
CA SER A 49 5.73 -8.85 -9.23
C SER A 49 7.20 -8.93 -9.69
N GLY A 50 7.55 -8.31 -10.82
CA GLY A 50 8.93 -8.17 -11.27
C GLY A 50 9.68 -6.98 -10.65
N LEU A 51 8.98 -6.11 -9.91
CA LEU A 51 9.53 -4.91 -9.28
C LEU A 51 9.63 -5.14 -7.77
N THR A 52 10.61 -5.92 -7.31
CA THR A 52 10.77 -6.31 -5.90
C THR A 52 12.08 -5.80 -5.30
N GLY A 53 12.11 -5.71 -3.98
CA GLY A 53 13.25 -5.37 -3.15
C GLY A 53 13.15 -4.01 -2.46
N ILE A 54 13.75 -3.93 -1.28
CA ILE A 54 13.94 -2.70 -0.52
C ILE A 54 15.05 -1.90 -1.23
N VAL A 55 14.74 -0.67 -1.63
CA VAL A 55 15.66 0.23 -2.36
C VAL A 55 16.55 0.98 -1.37
N ASP A 56 15.95 1.45 -0.28
CA ASP A 56 16.62 2.23 0.74
C ASP A 56 15.85 2.16 2.06
N TYR A 57 16.57 1.95 3.14
CA TYR A 57 15.99 1.93 4.48
C TYR A 57 17.02 2.41 5.50
N GLU A 58 16.75 3.57 6.07
CA GLU A 58 17.53 4.15 7.16
C GLU A 58 16.68 4.14 8.44
N PRO A 59 16.92 3.20 9.36
CA PRO A 59 16.11 3.09 10.58
C PRO A 59 16.10 4.36 11.42
N ALA A 60 17.20 5.11 11.46
CA ALA A 60 17.28 6.35 12.24
C ALA A 60 16.36 7.46 11.69
N GLU A 61 16.11 7.47 10.38
CA GLU A 61 15.20 8.42 9.73
C GLU A 61 13.75 7.95 9.77
N MET A 62 13.49 6.69 10.15
CA MET A 62 12.16 6.06 10.12
C MET A 62 11.47 6.16 8.76
N VAL A 63 12.24 6.02 7.69
CA VAL A 63 11.77 6.08 6.31
C VAL A 63 12.30 4.88 5.53
N MET A 64 11.42 4.25 4.80
CA MET A 64 11.75 3.14 3.90
C MET A 64 11.29 3.44 2.48
N THR A 65 12.10 3.06 1.51
CA THR A 65 11.76 3.06 0.08
C THR A 65 11.85 1.63 -0.44
N ALA A 66 10.79 1.16 -1.06
CA ALA A 66 10.72 -0.18 -1.64
C ALA A 66 10.04 -0.16 -3.02
N LYS A 67 10.42 -1.10 -3.87
CA LYS A 67 9.73 -1.33 -5.13
C LYS A 67 8.32 -1.86 -4.89
N ALA A 68 7.37 -1.49 -5.74
CA ALA A 68 5.94 -1.71 -5.50
C ALA A 68 5.51 -3.18 -5.40
N GLY A 69 6.23 -4.08 -6.05
CA GLY A 69 5.99 -5.53 -6.02
C GLY A 69 6.60 -6.24 -4.81
N THR A 70 7.32 -5.54 -3.93
CA THR A 70 7.94 -6.14 -2.74
C THR A 70 6.87 -6.72 -1.81
N PRO A 71 6.98 -7.99 -1.40
CA PRO A 71 6.05 -8.60 -0.46
C PRO A 71 6.00 -7.84 0.87
N VAL A 72 4.79 -7.71 1.43
CA VAL A 72 4.60 -7.08 2.75
C VAL A 72 5.39 -7.80 3.82
N ALA A 73 5.46 -9.13 3.76
CA ALA A 73 6.23 -9.94 4.72
C ALA A 73 7.73 -9.61 4.71
N GLU A 74 8.32 -9.29 3.54
CA GLU A 74 9.72 -8.85 3.44
C GLU A 74 9.93 -7.49 4.13
N ILE A 75 9.00 -6.56 3.92
CA ILE A 75 9.00 -5.25 4.58
C ILE A 75 8.90 -5.42 6.10
N GLU A 76 7.94 -6.22 6.58
CA GLU A 76 7.74 -6.47 8.01
C GLU A 76 8.95 -7.12 8.66
N ALA A 77 9.59 -8.08 8.00
CA ALA A 77 10.82 -8.71 8.50
C ALA A 77 11.98 -7.71 8.63
N ALA A 78 12.17 -6.84 7.65
CA ALA A 78 13.20 -5.81 7.69
C ALA A 78 12.94 -4.78 8.80
N LEU A 79 11.69 -4.37 9.00
CA LEU A 79 11.28 -3.45 10.06
C LEU A 79 11.42 -4.07 11.45
N ALA A 80 11.00 -5.33 11.61
CA ALA A 80 11.09 -6.05 12.88
C ALA A 80 12.53 -6.17 13.39
N ALA A 81 13.50 -6.37 12.49
CA ALA A 81 14.92 -6.39 12.82
C ALA A 81 15.42 -5.09 13.50
N ASN A 82 14.73 -3.97 13.29
CA ASN A 82 15.03 -2.66 13.87
C ASN A 82 13.97 -2.20 14.88
N ARG A 83 13.08 -3.11 15.34
CA ARG A 83 11.98 -2.79 16.26
C ARG A 83 11.09 -1.65 15.72
N GLN A 84 10.83 -1.66 14.42
CA GLN A 84 9.95 -0.72 13.75
C GLN A 84 8.78 -1.47 13.09
N MET A 85 7.74 -0.74 12.71
CA MET A 85 6.53 -1.28 12.12
C MET A 85 5.86 -0.27 11.17
N MET A 86 5.04 -0.77 10.28
CA MET A 86 4.04 0.02 9.57
C MET A 86 2.87 0.31 10.51
N ALA A 87 2.83 1.50 11.09
CA ALA A 87 1.90 1.82 12.19
C ALA A 87 0.41 1.79 11.77
N PHE A 88 0.11 1.89 10.48
CA PHE A 88 -1.24 1.75 9.95
C PHE A 88 -1.71 0.29 9.82
N GLU A 89 -0.83 -0.68 10.13
CA GLU A 89 -1.12 -2.12 10.17
C GLU A 89 -1.93 -2.60 8.96
N PRO A 90 -1.30 -2.77 7.78
CA PRO A 90 -2.03 -3.14 6.58
C PRO A 90 -2.75 -4.47 6.75
N MET A 91 -4.08 -4.45 6.65
CA MET A 91 -4.89 -5.64 6.84
C MET A 91 -4.64 -6.67 5.74
N ASP A 92 -4.45 -7.93 6.12
CA ASP A 92 -4.42 -9.05 5.18
C ASP A 92 -5.85 -9.41 4.75
N HIS A 93 -6.15 -9.17 3.49
CA HIS A 93 -7.48 -9.41 2.93
C HIS A 93 -7.65 -10.84 2.39
N ARG A 94 -6.61 -11.67 2.37
CA ARG A 94 -6.67 -13.02 1.75
C ARG A 94 -7.78 -13.88 2.35
N GLY A 95 -7.91 -13.89 3.68
CA GLY A 95 -8.93 -14.68 4.36
C GLY A 95 -10.37 -14.23 4.05
N ILE A 96 -10.58 -12.91 3.88
CA ILE A 96 -11.90 -12.33 3.58
C ILE A 96 -12.24 -12.50 2.09
N MET A 97 -11.25 -12.35 1.21
CA MET A 97 -11.43 -12.35 -0.24
C MET A 97 -11.27 -13.75 -0.88
N GLY A 98 -10.86 -14.77 -0.10
CA GLY A 98 -10.59 -16.11 -0.62
C GLY A 98 -9.43 -16.14 -1.62
N THR A 99 -8.43 -15.24 -1.48
CA THR A 99 -7.28 -15.15 -2.39
C THR A 99 -6.03 -15.78 -1.78
N THR A 100 -5.09 -16.20 -2.63
CA THR A 100 -3.86 -16.92 -2.21
C THR A 100 -2.57 -16.22 -2.61
N GLY A 101 -2.64 -15.06 -3.26
CA GLY A 101 -1.45 -14.30 -3.67
C GLY A 101 -0.68 -13.71 -2.48
N GLU A 102 0.51 -13.16 -2.74
CA GLU A 102 1.30 -12.49 -1.72
C GLU A 102 1.01 -10.97 -1.72
N PRO A 103 0.55 -10.37 -0.58
CA PRO A 103 0.34 -8.94 -0.50
C PRO A 103 1.61 -8.17 -0.81
N THR A 104 1.52 -7.14 -1.66
CA THR A 104 2.66 -6.28 -2.03
C THR A 104 2.48 -4.89 -1.47
N ILE A 105 3.62 -4.21 -1.20
CA ILE A 105 3.59 -2.86 -0.62
C ILE A 105 2.92 -1.84 -1.55
N GLY A 106 3.13 -1.94 -2.86
CA GLY A 106 2.43 -1.11 -3.85
C GLY A 106 0.92 -1.35 -3.82
N GLY A 107 0.48 -2.61 -3.67
CA GLY A 107 -0.93 -2.96 -3.53
C GLY A 107 -1.56 -2.42 -2.23
N VAL A 108 -0.78 -2.36 -1.13
CA VAL A 108 -1.21 -1.75 0.12
C VAL A 108 -1.50 -0.26 -0.07
N PHE A 109 -0.58 0.48 -0.66
CA PHE A 109 -0.75 1.93 -0.89
C PHE A 109 -1.79 2.22 -1.98
N ALA A 110 -1.78 1.47 -3.08
CA ALA A 110 -2.78 1.62 -4.14
C ALA A 110 -4.21 1.40 -3.64
N ALA A 111 -4.42 0.49 -2.69
CA ALA A 111 -5.71 0.25 -2.05
C ALA A 111 -5.95 1.11 -0.79
N ASN A 112 -4.96 1.86 -0.31
CA ASN A 112 -4.96 2.54 0.99
C ASN A 112 -5.35 1.57 2.13
N ALA A 113 -4.84 0.35 2.07
CA ALA A 113 -5.19 -0.72 3.00
C ALA A 113 -4.61 -0.44 4.38
N SER A 114 -5.49 -0.31 5.37
CA SER A 114 -5.12 0.06 6.73
C SER A 114 -5.94 -0.76 7.72
N GLY A 115 -5.33 -1.13 8.83
CA GLY A 115 -5.98 -1.82 9.94
C GLY A 115 -6.65 -0.87 10.95
N PRO A 116 -7.11 -1.39 12.09
CA PRO A 116 -7.82 -0.62 13.12
C PRO A 116 -7.02 0.54 13.70
N ARG A 117 -5.68 0.43 13.78
CA ARG A 117 -4.82 1.52 14.28
C ARG A 117 -4.82 2.79 13.43
N ARG A 118 -5.47 2.77 12.27
CA ARG A 118 -5.60 3.97 11.43
C ARG A 118 -6.24 5.17 12.16
N PHE A 119 -7.04 4.93 13.17
CA PHE A 119 -7.65 5.99 13.98
C PHE A 119 -6.63 6.75 14.84
N VAL A 120 -5.53 6.10 15.21
CA VAL A 120 -4.44 6.68 16.03
C VAL A 120 -3.23 7.05 15.16
N ALA A 121 -2.80 6.12 14.30
CA ALA A 121 -1.56 6.24 13.53
C ALA A 121 -1.76 6.89 12.14
N GLY A 122 -2.99 7.10 11.72
CA GLY A 122 -3.34 7.48 10.36
C GLY A 122 -3.43 6.27 9.42
N ALA A 123 -3.98 6.47 8.24
CA ALA A 123 -4.09 5.45 7.20
C ALA A 123 -2.74 5.24 6.46
N ALA A 124 -2.67 4.20 5.63
CA ALA A 124 -1.51 3.98 4.76
C ALA A 124 -1.15 5.23 3.95
N ARG A 125 -2.15 5.91 3.36
CA ARG A 125 -2.01 7.19 2.66
C ARG A 125 -1.26 8.24 3.48
N ASP A 126 -1.48 8.30 4.78
CA ASP A 126 -0.88 9.34 5.65
C ASP A 126 0.60 9.05 5.93
N SER A 127 1.00 7.79 5.85
CA SER A 127 2.40 7.37 5.95
C SER A 127 3.16 7.49 4.63
N LEU A 128 2.48 7.60 3.48
CA LEU A 128 3.12 7.67 2.16
C LEU A 128 3.72 9.06 1.93
N LEU A 129 5.03 9.11 1.69
CA LEU A 129 5.83 10.33 1.51
C LEU A 129 6.21 10.59 0.07
N GLY A 130 6.46 9.54 -0.70
CA GLY A 130 6.89 9.64 -2.09
C GLY A 130 6.50 8.41 -2.90
N ILE A 131 6.38 8.62 -4.20
CA ILE A 131 6.06 7.58 -5.17
C ILE A 131 6.84 7.76 -6.46
N ARG A 132 7.09 6.64 -7.13
CA ARG A 132 7.37 6.59 -8.56
C ARG A 132 6.29 5.74 -9.23
N PHE A 133 5.85 6.17 -10.37
CA PHE A 133 4.79 5.46 -11.11
C PHE A 133 4.87 5.74 -12.60
N VAL A 134 4.26 4.89 -13.39
CA VAL A 134 4.06 5.11 -14.83
C VAL A 134 2.61 5.50 -15.05
N ASN A 135 2.39 6.65 -15.67
CA ASN A 135 1.04 7.13 -16.01
C ASN A 135 0.46 6.45 -17.25
N GLY A 136 -0.80 6.73 -17.58
CA GLY A 136 -1.49 6.13 -18.74
C GLY A 136 -0.89 6.49 -20.11
N LYS A 137 0.05 7.46 -20.17
CA LYS A 137 0.80 7.78 -21.41
C LYS A 137 2.14 7.03 -21.50
N GLY A 138 2.47 6.22 -20.51
CA GLY A 138 3.76 5.56 -20.43
C GLY A 138 4.90 6.50 -20.04
N GLU A 139 4.61 7.58 -19.31
CA GLU A 139 5.61 8.50 -18.76
C GLU A 139 5.93 8.09 -17.32
N ILE A 140 7.24 8.04 -17.01
CA ILE A 140 7.72 7.78 -15.65
C ILE A 140 7.63 9.09 -14.86
N VAL A 141 6.87 9.09 -13.78
CA VAL A 141 6.62 10.25 -12.93
C VAL A 141 7.13 9.98 -11.51
N ARG A 142 7.77 10.98 -10.93
CA ARG A 142 8.15 10.98 -9.51
C ARG A 142 7.41 12.10 -8.79
N ALA A 143 6.83 11.80 -7.63
CA ALA A 143 6.16 12.78 -6.78
C ALA A 143 6.52 12.55 -5.31
N GLY A 144 6.62 13.63 -4.53
CA GLY A 144 7.08 13.58 -3.14
C GLY A 144 8.55 13.24 -3.00
N GLY A 145 8.93 12.69 -1.86
CA GLY A 145 10.32 12.35 -1.53
C GLY A 145 10.41 11.72 -0.15
N ARG A 146 11.51 11.95 0.57
CA ARG A 146 11.75 11.43 1.93
C ARG A 146 11.30 12.38 3.05
N VAL A 147 10.69 13.52 2.71
CA VAL A 147 10.30 14.56 3.67
C VAL A 147 8.80 14.64 3.82
N MET A 148 8.34 14.92 5.03
CA MET A 148 6.91 14.96 5.37
C MET A 148 6.15 16.14 4.75
N LYS A 149 6.85 17.21 4.32
CA LYS A 149 6.23 18.40 3.77
C LYS A 149 6.66 18.61 2.32
N ASN A 150 5.70 18.46 1.39
CA ASN A 150 5.82 18.89 0.01
C ASN A 150 4.62 19.77 -0.31
N VAL A 151 4.87 21.07 -0.55
CA VAL A 151 3.82 22.09 -0.72
C VAL A 151 3.75 22.63 -2.15
N THR A 152 4.44 22.01 -3.10
CA THR A 152 4.51 22.49 -4.48
C THR A 152 3.61 21.65 -5.39
N GLY A 153 2.63 22.29 -6.00
CA GLY A 153 1.76 21.68 -7.00
C GLY A 153 0.71 20.71 -6.46
N LEU A 154 0.22 19.82 -7.32
CA LEU A 154 -0.76 18.79 -6.97
C LEU A 154 -0.09 17.66 -6.17
N ASP A 155 -0.70 17.29 -5.06
CA ASP A 155 -0.23 16.16 -4.25
C ASP A 155 -0.59 14.82 -4.91
N LEU A 156 0.23 14.41 -5.88
CA LEU A 156 0.08 13.14 -6.57
C LEU A 156 0.29 11.94 -5.64
N VAL A 157 1.05 12.10 -4.56
CA VAL A 157 1.28 11.04 -3.57
C VAL A 157 -0.05 10.65 -2.93
N LYS A 158 -0.79 11.65 -2.45
CA LYS A 158 -2.10 11.42 -1.84
C LYS A 158 -3.19 11.04 -2.85
N LEU A 159 -3.05 11.46 -4.09
CA LEU A 159 -3.99 11.12 -5.18
C LEU A 159 -3.85 9.64 -5.58
N LEU A 160 -2.63 9.13 -5.70
CA LEU A 160 -2.38 7.73 -6.10
C LEU A 160 -2.71 6.74 -4.97
N ALA A 161 -2.63 7.16 -3.72
CA ALA A 161 -3.04 6.33 -2.58
C ALA A 161 -4.57 6.12 -2.59
N GLY A 162 -4.99 4.87 -2.71
CA GLY A 162 -6.40 4.49 -2.82
C GLY A 162 -6.95 4.53 -4.25
N SER A 163 -6.10 4.80 -5.27
CA SER A 163 -6.51 4.80 -6.68
C SER A 163 -6.73 3.41 -7.27
N GLN A 164 -6.33 2.35 -6.57
CA GLN A 164 -6.41 0.95 -7.01
C GLN A 164 -5.77 0.68 -8.39
N GLY A 165 -4.71 1.45 -8.72
CA GLY A 165 -4.01 1.33 -9.99
C GLY A 165 -4.71 2.03 -11.18
N THR A 166 -5.86 2.66 -10.98
CA THR A 166 -6.62 3.30 -12.08
C THR A 166 -5.98 4.58 -12.62
N LEU A 167 -5.11 5.23 -11.81
CA LEU A 167 -4.45 6.48 -12.17
C LEU A 167 -2.99 6.30 -12.60
N GLY A 168 -2.44 5.11 -12.42
CA GLY A 168 -1.06 4.78 -12.81
C GLY A 168 -0.56 3.50 -12.17
N PHE A 169 0.53 2.99 -12.73
CA PHE A 169 1.21 1.80 -12.26
C PHE A 169 2.34 2.19 -11.31
N LEU A 170 2.15 1.97 -10.01
CA LEU A 170 3.18 2.23 -8.99
C LEU A 170 4.40 1.32 -9.23
N THR A 171 5.59 1.91 -9.24
CA THR A 171 6.86 1.21 -9.39
C THR A 171 7.70 1.23 -8.12
N GLU A 172 7.59 2.31 -7.33
CA GLU A 172 8.31 2.49 -6.07
C GLU A 172 7.47 3.34 -5.11
N VAL A 173 7.58 3.05 -3.82
CA VAL A 173 6.92 3.78 -2.74
C VAL A 173 7.92 4.12 -1.64
N THR A 174 7.86 5.36 -1.14
CA THR A 174 8.61 5.82 0.02
C THR A 174 7.63 6.15 1.13
N PHE A 175 7.83 5.60 2.31
CA PHE A 175 6.86 5.73 3.41
C PHE A 175 7.54 5.81 4.78
N ARG A 176 6.83 6.45 5.71
CA ARG A 176 7.23 6.55 7.11
C ARG A 176 6.87 5.27 7.84
N VAL A 177 7.79 4.85 8.71
CA VAL A 177 7.59 3.78 9.69
C VAL A 177 7.65 4.34 11.10
N LEU A 178 7.19 3.59 12.10
CA LEU A 178 7.24 4.01 13.51
C LEU A 178 7.90 2.91 14.35
N PRO A 179 8.45 3.25 15.53
CA PRO A 179 8.94 2.24 16.46
C PRO A 179 7.78 1.37 16.97
N VAL A 180 8.06 0.11 17.23
CA VAL A 180 7.13 -0.79 17.92
C VAL A 180 6.93 -0.29 19.34
N PRO A 181 5.69 -0.26 19.89
CA PRO A 181 5.44 0.09 21.28
C PRO A 181 6.26 -0.78 22.24
N GLN A 182 6.68 -0.22 23.38
CA GLN A 182 7.46 -0.96 24.37
C GLN A 182 6.66 -2.09 25.03
N THR A 183 5.37 -1.85 25.23
CA THR A 183 4.41 -2.82 25.76
C THR A 183 3.11 -2.77 24.98
N VAL A 184 2.47 -3.91 24.85
CA VAL A 184 1.13 -4.03 24.24
C VAL A 184 0.31 -4.92 25.18
N GLU A 185 -0.87 -4.46 25.56
CA GLU A 185 -1.83 -5.25 26.32
C GLU A 185 -3.12 -5.41 25.52
N THR A 186 -3.73 -6.59 25.64
CA THR A 186 -5.01 -6.88 24.97
C THR A 186 -6.07 -7.11 26.04
N ILE A 187 -7.12 -6.30 26.00
CA ILE A 187 -8.29 -6.47 26.88
C ILE A 187 -9.36 -7.20 26.06
N VAL A 188 -9.80 -8.34 26.58
CA VAL A 188 -10.90 -9.13 25.97
C VAL A 188 -12.13 -9.03 26.85
N ILE A 189 -13.23 -8.54 26.28
CA ILE A 189 -14.54 -8.49 26.95
C ILE A 189 -15.45 -9.48 26.23
N SER A 190 -15.92 -10.48 26.97
CA SER A 190 -16.77 -11.56 26.44
C SER A 190 -18.23 -11.43 26.90
N GLY A 191 -19.14 -12.09 26.18
CA GLY A 191 -20.56 -12.18 26.57
C GLY A 191 -21.39 -10.94 26.27
N LEU A 192 -20.90 -10.04 25.41
CA LEU A 192 -21.66 -8.87 24.96
C LEU A 192 -22.49 -9.22 23.71
N ASP A 193 -23.69 -8.66 23.61
CA ASP A 193 -24.41 -8.59 22.34
C ASP A 193 -23.79 -7.50 21.43
N ASP A 194 -24.21 -7.46 20.17
CA ASP A 194 -23.63 -6.57 19.16
C ASP A 194 -23.79 -5.07 19.50
N VAL A 195 -24.92 -4.70 20.13
CA VAL A 195 -25.20 -3.31 20.51
C VAL A 195 -24.28 -2.88 21.64
N VAL A 196 -24.19 -3.68 22.70
CA VAL A 196 -23.34 -3.40 23.86
C VAL A 196 -21.86 -3.47 23.47
N ALA A 197 -21.48 -4.42 22.61
CA ALA A 197 -20.12 -4.52 22.08
C ALA A 197 -19.72 -3.25 21.30
N THR A 198 -20.61 -2.74 20.44
CA THR A 198 -20.35 -1.51 19.68
C THR A 198 -20.20 -0.29 20.61
N GLN A 199 -21.03 -0.20 21.65
CA GLN A 199 -20.93 0.86 22.66
C GLN A 199 -19.60 0.77 23.44
N ALA A 200 -19.22 -0.43 23.87
CA ALA A 200 -17.95 -0.66 24.58
C ALA A 200 -16.75 -0.27 23.72
N MET A 201 -16.75 -0.63 22.44
CA MET A 201 -15.69 -0.22 21.49
C MET A 201 -15.64 1.29 21.32
N ALA A 202 -16.80 1.97 21.21
CA ALA A 202 -16.86 3.42 21.08
C ALA A 202 -16.28 4.12 22.33
N VAL A 203 -16.60 3.62 23.52
CA VAL A 203 -16.03 4.14 24.78
C VAL A 203 -14.53 3.91 24.85
N ALA A 204 -14.05 2.70 24.48
CA ALA A 204 -12.62 2.39 24.47
C ALA A 204 -11.84 3.31 23.51
N MET A 205 -12.41 3.62 22.34
CA MET A 205 -11.79 4.55 21.37
C MET A 205 -11.75 6.02 21.84
N ALA A 206 -12.61 6.39 22.78
CA ALA A 206 -12.64 7.74 23.37
C ALA A 206 -11.70 7.90 24.57
N MET A 207 -11.12 6.80 25.08
CA MET A 207 -10.18 6.86 26.20
C MET A 207 -8.82 7.38 25.71
N PRO A 208 -8.16 8.27 26.48
CA PRO A 208 -6.78 8.63 26.21
C PRO A 208 -5.92 7.39 26.48
N VAL A 209 -5.38 6.81 25.43
CA VAL A 209 -4.36 5.76 25.49
C VAL A 209 -3.05 6.41 25.05
N GLU A 210 -2.07 6.44 25.93
CA GLU A 210 -0.69 6.81 25.60
C GLU A 210 0.10 5.62 25.10
#